data_31e6118c0e46fd6dc7ce71b24ac40114
#
_entry.id   31e6118c0e46fd6dc7ce71b24ac40114
#
_cell.length_a   1.000
_cell.length_b   1.000
_cell.length_c   1.000
_cell.angle_alpha   90.00
_cell.angle_beta   90.00
_cell.angle_gamma   90.00
#
_symmetry.space_group_name_H-M   'P 1'
#
loop_
_entity.id
_entity.type
_entity.pdbx_description
1 polymer ?
#
loop_
_entity_poly.entity_id
_entity_poly.type
_entity_poly.pdbx_seq_one_letter_code
_entity_poly.pdbx_strand_id
1 'polypeptide(L)'
;MADSRERWALILGGSSGMGEATARALAADGYNICGIHLDFRAALQHVEELKADLAGLGREVLYINMNAADDEKRAAALAQLGSRFEAARAAGRDPYVRVVMHSLAFGSLVPFIAEDPKGAVDRKKMEMTQDVMANSLVYWVQDLYRGDFLGEGSRIYAMTSEGSTRVVPSYGVVSSAKAALESHIRQLAMELGRLRTGITANAIRAGVTMTPALMKIPEHDMIIASATARNPTGRMTTVQDVANAIVALSGEGTGFISGEVIGVDGGEYVTGS
;
A
#
# COMPACT_ATOMS: atom_id res chain seq x y z
N MET A 1 -16.52 1.97 23.35
CA MET A 1 -16.43 3.45 23.20
C MET A 1 -15.66 3.70 21.92
N ALA A 2 -16.10 4.64 21.08
CA ALA A 2 -15.35 4.98 19.86
C ALA A 2 -13.94 5.48 20.25
N ASP A 3 -12.94 5.10 19.46
CA ASP A 3 -11.55 5.56 19.64
C ASP A 3 -11.48 7.08 19.47
N SER A 4 -11.20 7.78 20.56
CA SER A 4 -11.15 9.25 20.59
C SER A 4 -9.79 9.80 20.14
N ARG A 5 -8.82 8.94 19.84
CA ARG A 5 -7.49 9.34 19.38
C ARG A 5 -7.52 9.96 17.99
N GLU A 6 -6.53 10.80 17.73
CA GLU A 6 -6.35 11.40 16.40
C GLU A 6 -5.75 10.39 15.42
N ARG A 7 -6.56 9.97 14.44
CA ARG A 7 -6.20 8.91 13.50
C ARG A 7 -5.42 9.47 12.30
N TRP A 8 -4.27 8.88 12.03
CA TRP A 8 -3.47 9.11 10.83
C TRP A 8 -3.42 7.86 9.95
N ALA A 9 -3.37 8.06 8.63
CA ALA A 9 -3.04 7.03 7.67
C ALA A 9 -1.69 7.37 7.02
N LEU A 10 -0.72 6.45 7.11
CA LEU A 10 0.54 6.52 6.40
C LEU A 10 0.45 5.63 5.17
N ILE A 11 0.58 6.22 3.97
CA ILE A 11 0.38 5.53 2.70
C ILE A 11 1.65 5.63 1.85
N LEU A 12 2.32 4.51 1.65
CA LEU A 12 3.45 4.37 0.74
C LEU A 12 2.91 4.16 -0.67
N GLY A 13 3.16 5.10 -1.58
CA GLY A 13 2.54 5.15 -2.90
C GLY A 13 1.20 5.90 -2.89
N GLY A 14 1.10 6.99 -2.12
CA GLY A 14 -0.15 7.72 -1.86
C GLY A 14 -0.58 8.70 -2.94
N SER A 15 0.17 8.88 -4.03
CA SER A 15 -0.07 9.94 -5.04
C SER A 15 -0.93 9.51 -6.22
N SER A 16 -1.23 8.22 -6.38
CA SER A 16 -1.98 7.72 -7.52
C SER A 16 -2.65 6.37 -7.25
N GLY A 17 -3.57 5.97 -8.13
CA GLY A 17 -4.18 4.65 -8.15
C GLY A 17 -4.84 4.26 -6.82
N MET A 18 -4.54 3.05 -6.33
CA MET A 18 -5.15 2.52 -5.09
C MET A 18 -4.73 3.33 -3.85
N GLY A 19 -3.48 3.83 -3.81
CA GLY A 19 -2.99 4.63 -2.69
C GLY A 19 -3.71 5.97 -2.59
N GLU A 20 -3.88 6.68 -3.70
CA GLU A 20 -4.65 7.93 -3.74
C GLU A 20 -6.13 7.71 -3.37
N ALA A 21 -6.78 6.72 -3.98
CA ALA A 21 -8.19 6.42 -3.68
C ALA A 21 -8.39 6.10 -2.19
N THR A 22 -7.45 5.34 -1.60
CA THR A 22 -7.47 5.03 -0.16
C THR A 22 -7.21 6.29 0.69
N ALA A 23 -6.30 7.17 0.29
CA ALA A 23 -6.06 8.44 0.97
C ALA A 23 -7.34 9.30 1.02
N ARG A 24 -8.03 9.42 -0.11
CA ARG A 24 -9.30 10.16 -0.21
C ARG A 24 -10.40 9.54 0.65
N ALA A 25 -10.55 8.22 0.61
CA ALA A 25 -11.58 7.51 1.38
C ALA A 25 -11.33 7.60 2.89
N LEU A 26 -10.08 7.41 3.35
CA LEU A 26 -9.73 7.55 4.75
C LEU A 26 -9.83 9.01 5.23
N ALA A 27 -9.46 10.00 4.40
CA ALA A 27 -9.63 11.41 4.74
C ALA A 27 -11.13 11.75 4.92
N ALA A 28 -12.01 11.24 4.07
CA ALA A 28 -13.46 11.40 4.21
C ALA A 28 -13.98 10.71 5.50
N ASP A 29 -13.35 9.59 5.93
CA ASP A 29 -13.63 8.90 7.20
C ASP A 29 -12.94 9.55 8.41
N GLY A 30 -12.33 10.72 8.26
CA GLY A 30 -11.80 11.51 9.36
C GLY A 30 -10.32 11.28 9.70
N TYR A 31 -9.55 10.63 8.84
CA TYR A 31 -8.11 10.44 9.05
C TYR A 31 -7.31 11.62 8.52
N ASN A 32 -6.26 12.00 9.24
CA ASN A 32 -5.17 12.79 8.70
C ASN A 32 -4.28 11.92 7.81
N ILE A 33 -3.65 12.49 6.79
CA ILE A 33 -2.95 11.70 5.76
C ILE A 33 -1.47 12.05 5.72
N CYS A 34 -0.63 11.02 5.85
CA CYS A 34 0.79 11.06 5.52
C CYS A 34 1.03 10.23 4.25
N GLY A 35 1.27 10.87 3.11
CA GLY A 35 1.52 10.22 1.82
C GLY A 35 3.00 10.25 1.46
N ILE A 36 3.59 9.07 1.22
CA ILE A 36 4.95 8.95 0.66
C ILE A 36 4.79 8.61 -0.82
N HIS A 37 5.50 9.32 -1.67
CA HIS A 37 5.40 9.14 -3.12
C HIS A 37 6.74 9.40 -3.81
N LEU A 38 6.89 8.93 -5.04
CA LEU A 38 8.05 9.24 -5.88
C LEU A 38 7.54 9.67 -7.26
N ASP A 39 7.31 10.96 -7.41
CA ASP A 39 6.79 11.56 -8.63
C ASP A 39 7.77 12.55 -9.25
N PHE A 40 7.74 12.61 -10.58
CA PHE A 40 8.52 13.53 -11.40
C PHE A 40 7.64 14.72 -11.84
N ARG A 41 8.28 15.77 -12.38
CA ARG A 41 7.66 17.07 -12.69
C ARG A 41 6.25 17.00 -13.28
N ALA A 42 5.98 16.06 -14.18
CA ALA A 42 4.68 15.95 -14.85
C ALA A 42 3.52 15.57 -13.91
N ALA A 43 3.81 14.90 -12.80
CA ALA A 43 2.80 14.42 -11.86
C ALA A 43 2.68 15.32 -10.60
N LEU A 44 3.61 16.25 -10.38
CA LEU A 44 3.64 17.06 -9.17
C LEU A 44 2.42 17.98 -9.02
N GLN A 45 1.89 18.50 -10.14
CA GLN A 45 0.67 19.32 -10.10
C GLN A 45 -0.51 18.51 -9.55
N HIS A 46 -0.69 17.26 -10.00
CA HIS A 46 -1.73 16.37 -9.49
C HIS A 46 -1.57 16.10 -7.98
N VAL A 47 -0.33 15.97 -7.49
CA VAL A 47 -0.07 15.79 -6.05
C VAL A 47 -0.49 17.02 -5.26
N GLU A 48 -0.22 18.24 -5.76
CA GLU A 48 -0.64 19.48 -5.08
C GLU A 48 -2.18 19.63 -5.09
N GLU A 49 -2.85 19.26 -6.17
CA GLU A 49 -4.30 19.22 -6.25
C GLU A 49 -4.88 18.20 -5.24
N LEU A 50 -4.32 16.99 -5.18
CA LEU A 50 -4.70 15.98 -4.20
C LEU A 50 -4.54 16.49 -2.75
N LYS A 51 -3.42 17.12 -2.43
CA LYS A 51 -3.19 17.72 -1.09
C LYS A 51 -4.24 18.75 -0.75
N ALA A 52 -4.58 19.61 -1.71
CA ALA A 52 -5.60 20.64 -1.52
C ALA A 52 -6.98 20.02 -1.28
N ASP A 53 -7.35 18.99 -2.04
CA ASP A 53 -8.62 18.26 -1.87
C ASP A 53 -8.72 17.63 -0.48
N LEU A 54 -7.65 16.93 -0.04
CA LEU A 54 -7.61 16.31 1.28
C LEU A 54 -7.68 17.34 2.41
N ALA A 55 -6.96 18.45 2.27
CA ALA A 55 -7.01 19.56 3.23
C ALA A 55 -8.40 20.23 3.26
N GLY A 56 -9.08 20.31 2.11
CA GLY A 56 -10.46 20.80 1.98
C GLY A 56 -11.48 19.98 2.80
N LEU A 57 -11.17 18.72 3.11
CA LEU A 57 -11.95 17.89 4.04
C LEU A 57 -11.67 18.19 5.53
N GLY A 58 -10.86 19.21 5.83
CA GLY A 58 -10.46 19.57 7.19
C GLY A 58 -9.44 18.62 7.81
N ARG A 59 -8.62 17.95 6.99
CA ARG A 59 -7.58 17.00 7.44
C ARG A 59 -6.20 17.65 7.46
N GLU A 60 -5.35 17.22 8.39
CA GLU A 60 -3.91 17.49 8.28
C GLU A 60 -3.33 16.59 7.19
N VAL A 61 -2.49 17.19 6.32
CA VAL A 61 -1.93 16.52 5.15
C VAL A 61 -0.41 16.71 5.12
N LEU A 62 0.34 15.62 5.05
CA LEU A 62 1.79 15.59 4.89
C LEU A 62 2.13 14.68 3.71
N TYR A 63 2.57 15.26 2.59
CA TYR A 63 3.05 14.49 1.43
C TYR A 63 4.54 14.72 1.23
N ILE A 64 5.30 13.64 1.10
CA ILE A 64 6.76 13.68 0.98
C ILE A 64 7.19 12.93 -0.29
N ASN A 65 7.83 13.65 -1.20
CA ASN A 65 8.35 13.09 -2.45
C ASN A 65 9.72 12.46 -2.23
N MET A 66 9.77 11.14 -2.14
CA MET A 66 10.99 10.38 -1.85
C MET A 66 10.90 8.92 -2.30
N ASN A 67 12.06 8.27 -2.47
CA ASN A 67 12.10 6.81 -2.56
C ASN A 67 11.80 6.20 -1.18
N ALA A 68 10.73 5.40 -1.10
CA ALA A 68 10.29 4.77 0.16
C ALA A 68 11.26 3.71 0.70
N ALA A 69 12.16 3.18 -0.12
CA ALA A 69 13.18 2.22 0.29
C ALA A 69 14.49 2.87 0.80
N ASP A 70 14.61 4.20 0.74
CA ASP A 70 15.78 4.94 1.17
C ASP A 70 15.73 5.17 2.69
N ASP A 71 16.71 4.64 3.41
CA ASP A 71 16.75 4.66 4.88
C ASP A 71 16.86 6.07 5.46
N GLU A 72 17.71 6.92 4.88
CA GLU A 72 17.91 8.29 5.37
C GLU A 72 16.65 9.14 5.14
N LYS A 73 16.05 9.00 3.97
CA LYS A 73 14.81 9.71 3.64
C LYS A 73 13.63 9.22 4.48
N ARG A 74 13.57 7.90 4.77
CA ARG A 74 12.56 7.34 5.69
C ARG A 74 12.69 7.92 7.08
N ALA A 75 13.91 7.98 7.62
CA ALA A 75 14.16 8.61 8.92
C ALA A 75 13.76 10.09 8.93
N ALA A 76 14.10 10.85 7.88
CA ALA A 76 13.71 12.26 7.75
C ALA A 76 12.17 12.43 7.62
N ALA A 77 11.48 11.53 6.92
CA ALA A 77 10.03 11.55 6.81
C ALA A 77 9.34 11.27 8.15
N LEU A 78 9.85 10.30 8.90
CA LEU A 78 9.33 9.99 10.24
C LEU A 78 9.60 11.13 11.24
N ALA A 79 10.74 11.83 11.12
CA ALA A 79 11.00 13.02 11.93
C ALA A 79 9.98 14.14 11.65
N GLN A 80 9.59 14.36 10.37
CA GLN A 80 8.54 15.32 10.03
C GLN A 80 7.17 14.92 10.60
N LEU A 81 6.80 13.64 10.50
CA LEU A 81 5.56 13.12 11.09
C LEU A 81 5.61 13.25 12.63
N GLY A 82 6.74 12.94 13.25
CA GLY A 82 6.97 13.09 14.69
C GLY A 82 6.74 14.52 15.17
N SER A 83 7.25 15.51 14.45
CA SER A 83 7.02 16.93 14.77
C SER A 83 5.53 17.31 14.73
N ARG A 84 4.75 16.71 13.79
CA ARG A 84 3.28 16.89 13.78
C ARG A 84 2.62 16.27 15.01
N PHE A 85 3.06 15.07 15.39
CA PHE A 85 2.56 14.38 16.57
C PHE A 85 2.89 15.11 17.86
N GLU A 86 4.09 15.65 17.98
CA GLU A 86 4.49 16.48 19.13
C GLU A 86 3.61 17.73 19.23
N ALA A 87 3.38 18.43 18.13
CA ALA A 87 2.50 19.59 18.09
C ALA A 87 1.04 19.24 18.47
N ALA A 88 0.55 18.09 17.99
CA ALA A 88 -0.78 17.60 18.35
C ALA A 88 -0.90 17.27 19.85
N ARG A 89 0.11 16.59 20.40
CA ARG A 89 0.16 16.27 21.86
C ARG A 89 0.23 17.53 22.72
N ALA A 90 1.02 18.52 22.30
CA ALA A 90 1.07 19.81 22.99
C ALA A 90 -0.28 20.55 22.97
N ALA A 91 -1.13 20.28 21.97
CA ALA A 91 -2.51 20.77 21.88
C ALA A 91 -3.54 19.87 22.59
N GLY A 92 -3.10 18.85 23.35
CA GLY A 92 -3.97 17.93 24.10
C GLY A 92 -4.62 16.85 23.26
N ARG A 93 -4.14 16.59 22.03
CA ARG A 93 -4.60 15.52 21.16
C ARG A 93 -3.71 14.29 21.32
N ASP A 94 -4.21 13.11 20.97
CA ASP A 94 -3.47 11.83 21.05
C ASP A 94 -3.32 11.21 19.64
N PRO A 95 -2.35 11.68 18.83
CA PRO A 95 -2.15 11.20 17.47
C PRO A 95 -1.47 9.83 17.44
N TYR A 96 -1.93 8.97 16.50
CA TYR A 96 -1.26 7.73 16.16
C TYR A 96 -1.54 7.34 14.70
N VAL A 97 -0.70 6.48 14.13
CA VAL A 97 -0.92 5.91 12.81
C VAL A 97 -1.86 4.71 12.94
N ARG A 98 -3.13 4.95 12.65
CA ARG A 98 -4.17 3.91 12.65
C ARG A 98 -4.05 2.98 11.44
N VAL A 99 -3.67 3.51 10.28
CA VAL A 99 -3.53 2.74 9.03
C VAL A 99 -2.15 2.95 8.44
N VAL A 100 -1.44 1.85 8.17
CA VAL A 100 -0.25 1.82 7.31
C VAL A 100 -0.63 1.07 6.05
N MET A 101 -0.51 1.70 4.88
CA MET A 101 -0.74 1.06 3.60
C MET A 101 0.53 1.06 2.75
N HIS A 102 1.00 -0.14 2.40
CA HIS A 102 2.08 -0.32 1.44
C HIS A 102 1.49 -0.59 0.05
N SER A 103 1.51 0.44 -0.81
CA SER A 103 0.95 0.42 -2.17
C SER A 103 2.00 0.76 -3.23
N LEU A 104 3.22 0.28 -3.04
CA LEU A 104 4.30 0.53 -3.97
C LEU A 104 4.23 -0.42 -5.17
N ALA A 105 4.35 0.15 -6.38
CA ALA A 105 4.30 -0.55 -7.66
C ALA A 105 5.46 -0.05 -8.56
N PHE A 106 6.68 -0.17 -8.09
CA PHE A 106 7.90 0.23 -8.78
C PHE A 106 8.83 -0.96 -8.94
N GLY A 107 8.54 -1.82 -9.90
CA GLY A 107 9.28 -3.04 -10.18
C GLY A 107 9.59 -3.20 -11.68
N SER A 108 10.54 -4.07 -11.98
CA SER A 108 10.95 -4.37 -13.33
C SER A 108 9.99 -5.39 -13.99
N LEU A 109 9.52 -5.07 -15.19
CA LEU A 109 8.60 -5.87 -16.00
C LEU A 109 9.35 -6.44 -17.21
N VAL A 110 10.32 -7.31 -16.94
CA VAL A 110 11.15 -7.97 -17.94
C VAL A 110 11.23 -9.48 -17.64
N PRO A 111 11.40 -10.33 -18.66
CA PRO A 111 11.48 -11.78 -18.47
C PRO A 111 12.76 -12.18 -17.69
N PHE A 112 12.73 -13.34 -17.06
CA PHE A 112 13.93 -13.94 -16.46
C PHE A 112 14.90 -14.45 -17.52
N ILE A 113 14.35 -15.00 -18.60
CA ILE A 113 15.10 -15.53 -19.73
C ILE A 113 14.60 -14.85 -20.99
N ALA A 114 15.50 -14.30 -21.79
CA ALA A 114 15.24 -13.70 -23.08
C ALA A 114 16.22 -14.22 -24.13
N GLU A 115 15.86 -14.19 -25.43
CA GLU A 115 16.76 -14.55 -26.53
C GLU A 115 18.01 -13.66 -26.56
N ASP A 116 17.82 -12.33 -26.46
CA ASP A 116 18.90 -11.39 -26.16
C ASP A 116 19.05 -11.27 -24.65
N PRO A 117 20.20 -11.67 -24.08
CA PRO A 117 20.45 -11.55 -22.62
C PRO A 117 20.26 -10.14 -22.05
N LYS A 118 20.42 -9.10 -22.88
CA LYS A 118 20.19 -7.72 -22.46
C LYS A 118 18.70 -7.40 -22.20
N GLY A 119 17.80 -8.17 -22.78
CA GLY A 119 16.36 -8.07 -22.54
C GLY A 119 15.89 -8.78 -21.27
N ALA A 120 16.75 -9.59 -20.63
CA ALA A 120 16.43 -10.28 -19.39
C ALA A 120 16.66 -9.41 -18.14
N VAL A 121 16.11 -9.88 -17.01
CA VAL A 121 16.36 -9.24 -15.72
C VAL A 121 17.82 -9.39 -15.31
N ASP A 122 18.41 -8.33 -14.80
CA ASP A 122 19.71 -8.34 -14.13
C ASP A 122 19.55 -8.33 -12.59
N ARG A 123 20.67 -8.56 -11.89
CA ARG A 123 20.73 -8.58 -10.44
C ARG A 123 20.19 -7.28 -9.82
N LYS A 124 20.59 -6.12 -10.36
CA LYS A 124 20.21 -4.81 -9.84
C LYS A 124 18.69 -4.59 -9.90
N LYS A 125 18.06 -5.01 -11.01
CA LYS A 125 16.60 -4.92 -11.15
C LYS A 125 15.89 -5.85 -10.17
N MET A 126 16.42 -7.08 -9.94
CA MET A 126 15.89 -7.99 -8.93
C MET A 126 15.95 -7.39 -7.54
N GLU A 127 17.14 -6.96 -7.11
CA GLU A 127 17.39 -6.40 -5.78
C GLU A 127 16.54 -5.15 -5.55
N MET A 128 16.52 -4.21 -6.49
CA MET A 128 15.72 -2.99 -6.40
C MET A 128 14.22 -3.29 -6.29
N THR A 129 13.69 -4.22 -7.07
CA THR A 129 12.27 -4.56 -7.02
C THR A 129 11.88 -5.21 -5.69
N GLN A 130 12.71 -6.15 -5.20
CA GLN A 130 12.50 -6.77 -3.89
C GLN A 130 12.55 -5.75 -2.75
N ASP A 131 13.52 -4.86 -2.80
CA ASP A 131 13.71 -3.85 -1.77
C ASP A 131 12.54 -2.87 -1.71
N VAL A 132 12.15 -2.31 -2.87
CA VAL A 132 11.05 -1.32 -2.93
C VAL A 132 9.69 -1.96 -2.71
N MET A 133 9.40 -3.12 -3.32
CA MET A 133 8.04 -3.68 -3.35
C MET A 133 7.74 -4.71 -2.27
N ALA A 134 8.76 -5.17 -1.53
CA ALA A 134 8.57 -6.13 -0.45
C ALA A 134 9.25 -5.68 0.86
N ASN A 135 10.58 -5.55 0.85
CA ASN A 135 11.35 -5.37 2.09
C ASN A 135 11.05 -4.03 2.78
N SER A 136 10.81 -2.98 2.00
CA SER A 136 10.50 -1.64 2.55
C SER A 136 9.31 -1.65 3.51
N LEU A 137 8.33 -2.55 3.34
CA LEU A 137 7.25 -2.71 4.32
C LEU A 137 7.80 -2.99 5.72
N VAL A 138 8.73 -3.93 5.82
CA VAL A 138 9.29 -4.35 7.11
C VAL A 138 10.05 -3.19 7.74
N TYR A 139 10.85 -2.47 6.98
CA TYR A 139 11.62 -1.33 7.47
C TYR A 139 10.72 -0.20 8.00
N TRP A 140 9.66 0.15 7.25
CA TRP A 140 8.69 1.14 7.70
C TRP A 140 7.95 0.72 8.97
N VAL A 141 7.50 -0.54 9.04
CA VAL A 141 6.79 -1.06 10.22
C VAL A 141 7.71 -1.07 11.44
N GLN A 142 8.98 -1.49 11.29
CA GLN A 142 9.96 -1.47 12.37
C GLN A 142 10.19 -0.07 12.92
N ASP A 143 10.40 0.91 12.04
CA ASP A 143 10.69 2.28 12.46
C ASP A 143 9.45 2.96 13.04
N LEU A 144 8.27 2.72 12.49
CA LEU A 144 7.00 3.20 13.06
C LEU A 144 6.73 2.60 14.45
N TYR A 145 7.03 1.31 14.63
CA TYR A 145 6.86 0.63 15.93
C TYR A 145 7.86 1.16 16.97
N ARG A 146 9.14 1.28 16.61
CA ARG A 146 10.19 1.80 17.50
C ARG A 146 10.00 3.27 17.88
N GLY A 147 9.39 4.04 17.00
CA GLY A 147 9.12 5.48 17.21
C GLY A 147 7.78 5.77 17.88
N ASP A 148 7.08 4.76 18.42
CA ASP A 148 5.77 4.89 19.05
C ASP A 148 4.71 5.60 18.19
N PHE A 149 4.80 5.41 16.86
CA PHE A 149 3.78 5.90 15.93
C PHE A 149 2.58 4.97 15.84
N LEU A 150 2.79 3.65 16.06
CA LEU A 150 1.75 2.64 16.05
C LEU A 150 1.22 2.40 17.48
N GLY A 151 -0.04 2.02 17.58
CA GLY A 151 -0.67 1.69 18.83
C GLY A 151 -1.72 0.60 18.70
N GLU A 152 -2.36 0.25 19.81
CA GLU A 152 -3.48 -0.68 19.80
C GLU A 152 -4.54 -0.20 18.79
N GLY A 153 -4.99 -1.13 17.96
CA GLY A 153 -5.92 -0.84 16.87
C GLY A 153 -5.27 -0.49 15.54
N SER A 154 -3.95 -0.24 15.45
CA SER A 154 -3.30 0.01 14.16
C SER A 154 -3.47 -1.16 13.19
N ARG A 155 -3.63 -0.86 11.91
CA ARG A 155 -3.86 -1.79 10.81
C ARG A 155 -2.81 -1.61 9.73
N ILE A 156 -2.10 -2.67 9.41
CA ILE A 156 -1.07 -2.70 8.36
C ILE A 156 -1.65 -3.43 7.16
N TYR A 157 -1.68 -2.77 6.00
CA TYR A 157 -2.11 -3.35 4.73
C TYR A 157 -1.00 -3.29 3.70
N ALA A 158 -0.82 -4.39 2.97
CA ALA A 158 0.12 -4.47 1.85
C ALA A 158 -0.63 -4.87 0.58
N MET A 159 -0.47 -4.09 -0.49
CA MET A 159 -1.12 -4.40 -1.77
C MET A 159 -0.37 -5.53 -2.47
N THR A 160 -1.04 -6.66 -2.64
CA THR A 160 -0.57 -7.79 -3.44
C THR A 160 -1.41 -7.96 -4.71
N SER A 161 -1.18 -9.01 -5.48
CA SER A 161 -1.91 -9.33 -6.69
C SER A 161 -2.01 -10.85 -6.88
N GLU A 162 -2.85 -11.32 -7.81
CA GLU A 162 -2.88 -12.74 -8.18
C GLU A 162 -1.52 -13.24 -8.70
N GLY A 163 -0.69 -12.33 -9.22
CA GLY A 163 0.66 -12.64 -9.67
C GLY A 163 1.61 -13.13 -8.58
N SER A 164 1.26 -13.06 -7.29
CA SER A 164 2.01 -13.71 -6.20
C SER A 164 1.96 -15.25 -6.29
N THR A 165 0.92 -15.80 -6.91
CA THR A 165 0.65 -17.26 -7.00
C THR A 165 0.46 -17.73 -8.44
N ARG A 166 0.06 -16.85 -9.36
CA ARG A 166 -0.15 -17.15 -10.78
C ARG A 166 0.96 -16.56 -11.63
N VAL A 167 1.27 -17.24 -12.75
CA VAL A 167 2.31 -16.77 -13.68
C VAL A 167 1.69 -15.80 -14.67
N VAL A 168 2.32 -14.62 -14.78
CA VAL A 168 2.00 -13.60 -15.77
C VAL A 168 3.26 -13.31 -16.58
N PRO A 169 3.20 -13.25 -17.92
CA PRO A 169 4.37 -12.96 -18.76
C PRO A 169 5.07 -11.66 -18.33
N SER A 170 6.40 -11.66 -18.31
CA SER A 170 7.27 -10.55 -17.91
C SER A 170 7.06 -10.00 -16.48
N TYR A 171 6.21 -10.64 -15.69
CA TYR A 171 5.86 -10.18 -14.32
C TYR A 171 6.67 -10.88 -13.21
N GLY A 172 7.55 -11.83 -13.54
CA GLY A 172 8.23 -12.71 -12.59
C GLY A 172 8.97 -11.97 -11.46
N VAL A 173 9.61 -10.83 -11.76
CA VAL A 173 10.33 -10.02 -10.75
C VAL A 173 9.33 -9.41 -9.75
N VAL A 174 8.24 -8.85 -10.23
CA VAL A 174 7.17 -8.28 -9.38
C VAL A 174 6.43 -9.41 -8.65
N SER A 175 6.17 -10.52 -9.31
CA SER A 175 5.55 -11.73 -8.73
C SER A 175 6.29 -12.21 -7.49
N SER A 176 7.62 -12.37 -7.59
CA SER A 176 8.47 -12.77 -6.47
C SER A 176 8.43 -11.77 -5.32
N ALA A 177 8.41 -10.46 -5.62
CA ALA A 177 8.28 -9.43 -4.60
C ALA A 177 6.90 -9.47 -3.90
N LYS A 178 5.81 -9.73 -4.65
CA LYS A 178 4.48 -9.87 -4.04
C LYS A 178 4.36 -11.13 -3.18
N ALA A 179 4.97 -12.24 -3.58
CA ALA A 179 5.05 -13.44 -2.75
C ALA A 179 5.85 -13.20 -1.46
N ALA A 180 6.98 -12.51 -1.55
CA ALA A 180 7.76 -12.09 -0.38
C ALA A 180 6.96 -11.15 0.54
N LEU A 181 6.24 -10.18 -0.03
CA LEU A 181 5.39 -9.24 0.70
C LEU A 181 4.31 -9.97 1.52
N GLU A 182 3.65 -10.98 0.95
CA GLU A 182 2.67 -11.81 1.66
C GLU A 182 3.32 -12.62 2.78
N SER A 183 4.55 -13.11 2.57
CA SER A 183 5.32 -13.76 3.63
C SER A 183 5.67 -12.80 4.77
N HIS A 184 6.08 -11.57 4.45
CA HIS A 184 6.36 -10.54 5.46
C HIS A 184 5.09 -10.18 6.26
N ILE A 185 3.93 -10.09 5.63
CA ILE A 185 2.64 -9.86 6.32
C ILE A 185 2.36 -10.96 7.35
N ARG A 186 2.52 -12.23 6.98
CA ARG A 186 2.32 -13.35 7.93
C ARG A 186 3.28 -13.28 9.11
N GLN A 187 4.54 -12.96 8.85
CA GLN A 187 5.56 -12.82 9.89
C GLN A 187 5.26 -11.63 10.81
N LEU A 188 4.93 -10.46 10.27
CA LEU A 188 4.54 -9.28 11.04
C LEU A 188 3.31 -9.56 11.90
N ALA A 189 2.28 -10.21 11.35
CA ALA A 189 1.08 -10.57 12.09
C ALA A 189 1.39 -11.46 13.31
N MET A 190 2.26 -12.45 13.13
CA MET A 190 2.69 -13.35 14.21
C MET A 190 3.50 -12.61 15.29
N GLU A 191 4.47 -11.80 14.89
CA GLU A 191 5.36 -11.11 15.83
C GLU A 191 4.61 -10.02 16.62
N LEU A 192 3.82 -9.18 15.94
CA LEU A 192 3.00 -8.15 16.59
C LEU A 192 1.94 -8.77 17.52
N GLY A 193 1.36 -9.90 17.10
CA GLY A 193 0.41 -10.65 17.94
C GLY A 193 1.05 -11.22 19.20
N ARG A 194 2.28 -11.80 19.10
CA ARG A 194 3.02 -12.31 20.26
C ARG A 194 3.40 -11.20 21.25
N LEU A 195 3.70 -10.02 20.76
CA LEU A 195 3.97 -8.85 21.58
C LEU A 195 2.70 -8.24 22.18
N ARG A 196 1.51 -8.78 21.86
CA ARG A 196 0.20 -8.32 22.34
C ARG A 196 -0.06 -6.83 22.10
N THR A 197 0.37 -6.34 20.95
CA THR A 197 0.29 -4.91 20.60
C THR A 197 -1.11 -4.45 20.22
N GLY A 198 -2.03 -5.37 19.88
CA GLY A 198 -3.32 -5.03 19.27
C GLY A 198 -3.23 -4.55 17.81
N ILE A 199 -2.03 -4.62 17.21
CA ILE A 199 -1.77 -4.26 15.81
C ILE A 199 -2.01 -5.49 14.93
N THR A 200 -2.65 -5.32 13.77
CA THR A 200 -2.85 -6.40 12.79
C THR A 200 -2.20 -6.09 11.46
N ALA A 201 -1.81 -7.12 10.72
CA ALA A 201 -1.20 -6.99 9.40
C ALA A 201 -1.88 -7.94 8.41
N ASN A 202 -2.35 -7.43 7.27
CA ASN A 202 -2.99 -8.21 6.21
C ASN A 202 -2.53 -7.75 4.83
N ALA A 203 -2.53 -8.66 3.86
CA ALA A 203 -2.36 -8.32 2.46
C ALA A 203 -3.73 -8.12 1.79
N ILE A 204 -3.84 -7.15 0.90
CA ILE A 204 -5.03 -6.91 0.08
C ILE A 204 -4.70 -7.33 -1.36
N ARG A 205 -5.36 -8.37 -1.84
CA ARG A 205 -5.28 -8.81 -3.23
C ARG A 205 -6.41 -8.17 -4.01
N ALA A 206 -6.10 -7.11 -4.72
CA ALA A 206 -7.04 -6.49 -5.64
C ALA A 206 -7.17 -7.33 -6.93
N GLY A 207 -8.35 -7.33 -7.52
CA GLY A 207 -8.53 -7.76 -8.92
C GLY A 207 -7.82 -6.80 -9.88
N VAL A 208 -7.83 -7.14 -11.16
CA VAL A 208 -7.26 -6.26 -12.19
C VAL A 208 -7.99 -4.92 -12.15
N THR A 209 -7.23 -3.85 -11.99
CA THR A 209 -7.73 -2.49 -11.73
C THR A 209 -7.01 -1.49 -12.62
N MET A 210 -7.76 -0.61 -13.30
CA MET A 210 -7.20 0.45 -14.13
C MET A 210 -6.40 1.43 -13.27
N THR A 211 -5.08 1.29 -13.33
CA THR A 211 -4.12 2.12 -12.59
C THR A 211 -2.93 2.46 -13.48
N PRO A 212 -2.17 3.53 -13.19
CA PRO A 212 -0.92 3.81 -13.90
C PRO A 212 0.08 2.64 -13.86
N ALA A 213 0.02 1.79 -12.85
CA ALA A 213 0.87 0.61 -12.74
C ALA A 213 0.48 -0.49 -13.74
N LEU A 214 -0.83 -0.75 -13.91
CA LEU A 214 -1.33 -1.71 -14.90
C LEU A 214 -0.92 -1.32 -16.31
N MET A 215 -1.04 -0.04 -16.66
CA MET A 215 -0.72 0.48 -18.00
C MET A 215 0.76 0.35 -18.39
N LYS A 216 1.64 0.05 -17.42
CA LYS A 216 3.06 -0.23 -17.68
C LYS A 216 3.34 -1.71 -17.97
N ILE A 217 2.38 -2.60 -17.71
CA ILE A 217 2.56 -4.03 -17.95
C ILE A 217 2.45 -4.28 -19.47
N PRO A 218 3.43 -4.94 -20.09
CA PRO A 218 3.27 -5.39 -21.46
C PRO A 218 1.98 -6.20 -21.61
N GLU A 219 1.30 -6.07 -22.75
CA GLU A 219 0.06 -6.81 -23.03
C GLU A 219 -1.10 -6.52 -22.04
N HIS A 220 -1.11 -5.34 -21.40
CA HIS A 220 -2.16 -4.95 -20.44
C HIS A 220 -3.57 -5.04 -21.02
N ASP A 221 -3.78 -4.83 -22.33
CA ASP A 221 -5.08 -4.97 -23.00
C ASP A 221 -5.61 -6.41 -22.90
N MET A 222 -4.74 -7.41 -23.04
CA MET A 222 -5.11 -8.82 -22.87
C MET A 222 -5.46 -9.13 -21.41
N ILE A 223 -4.73 -8.56 -20.47
CA ILE A 223 -5.00 -8.71 -19.04
C ILE A 223 -6.37 -8.10 -18.70
N ILE A 224 -6.67 -6.91 -19.19
CA ILE A 224 -7.95 -6.22 -19.03
C ILE A 224 -9.11 -7.05 -19.60
N ALA A 225 -8.97 -7.51 -20.84
CA ALA A 225 -9.99 -8.32 -21.51
C ALA A 225 -10.25 -9.64 -20.76
N SER A 226 -9.19 -10.34 -20.36
CA SER A 226 -9.27 -11.58 -19.58
C SER A 226 -9.93 -11.36 -18.21
N ALA A 227 -9.52 -10.33 -17.46
CA ALA A 227 -10.09 -10.01 -16.16
C ALA A 227 -11.58 -9.67 -16.25
N THR A 228 -11.97 -8.86 -17.23
CA THR A 228 -13.38 -8.51 -17.46
C THR A 228 -14.22 -9.75 -17.77
N ALA A 229 -13.70 -10.66 -18.60
CA ALA A 229 -14.41 -11.88 -18.96
C ALA A 229 -14.53 -12.89 -17.79
N ARG A 230 -13.50 -12.97 -16.95
CA ARG A 230 -13.47 -13.87 -15.79
C ARG A 230 -14.26 -13.36 -14.59
N ASN A 231 -14.39 -12.05 -14.44
CA ASN A 231 -15.03 -11.50 -13.26
C ASN A 231 -16.53 -11.79 -13.25
N PRO A 232 -17.05 -12.55 -12.26
CA PRO A 232 -18.46 -12.96 -12.23
C PRO A 232 -19.41 -11.78 -12.04
N THR A 233 -18.91 -10.62 -11.60
CA THR A 233 -19.73 -9.40 -11.47
C THR A 233 -19.94 -8.66 -12.79
N GLY A 234 -19.27 -9.09 -13.89
CA GLY A 234 -19.33 -8.46 -15.19
C GLY A 234 -18.56 -7.14 -15.31
N ARG A 235 -17.75 -6.79 -14.33
CA ARG A 235 -16.89 -5.60 -14.34
C ARG A 235 -15.54 -5.86 -13.68
N MET A 236 -14.56 -5.03 -14.00
CA MET A 236 -13.27 -5.03 -13.30
C MET A 236 -13.41 -4.39 -11.90
N THR A 237 -12.45 -4.71 -11.05
CA THR A 237 -12.23 -4.02 -9.78
C THR A 237 -11.87 -2.55 -10.03
N THR A 238 -12.39 -1.66 -9.21
CA THR A 238 -12.03 -0.24 -9.22
C THR A 238 -11.13 0.11 -8.04
N VAL A 239 -10.38 1.21 -8.15
CA VAL A 239 -9.60 1.72 -7.01
C VAL A 239 -10.49 2.07 -5.82
N GLN A 240 -11.75 2.42 -6.07
CA GLN A 240 -12.73 2.74 -5.03
C GLN A 240 -13.20 1.47 -4.28
N ASP A 241 -13.36 0.33 -4.95
CA ASP A 241 -13.68 -0.95 -4.29
C ASP A 241 -12.60 -1.31 -3.27
N VAL A 242 -11.32 -1.14 -3.64
CA VAL A 242 -10.19 -1.37 -2.73
C VAL A 242 -10.17 -0.38 -1.58
N ALA A 243 -10.36 0.92 -1.86
CA ALA A 243 -10.41 1.96 -0.83
C ALA A 243 -11.53 1.72 0.18
N ASN A 244 -12.73 1.38 -0.29
CA ASN A 244 -13.88 1.05 0.56
C ASN A 244 -13.61 -0.18 1.45
N ALA A 245 -12.97 -1.21 0.91
CA ALA A 245 -12.60 -2.40 1.67
C ALA A 245 -11.59 -2.05 2.79
N ILE A 246 -10.57 -1.21 2.49
CA ILE A 246 -9.59 -0.78 3.49
C ILE A 246 -10.27 0.05 4.59
N VAL A 247 -11.17 0.97 4.26
CA VAL A 247 -11.94 1.73 5.25
C VAL A 247 -12.74 0.78 6.14
N ALA A 248 -13.48 -0.16 5.57
CA ALA A 248 -14.27 -1.14 6.33
C ALA A 248 -13.40 -2.02 7.23
N LEU A 249 -12.27 -2.51 6.71
CA LEU A 249 -11.30 -3.33 7.45
C LEU A 249 -10.52 -2.52 8.53
N SER A 250 -10.56 -1.19 8.48
CA SER A 250 -9.96 -0.33 9.49
C SER A 250 -10.91 0.01 10.64
N GLY A 251 -12.15 -0.48 10.61
CA GLY A 251 -13.12 -0.35 11.69
C GLY A 251 -12.73 -1.10 12.96
N GLU A 252 -13.42 -0.83 14.06
CA GLU A 252 -13.13 -1.41 15.38
C GLU A 252 -13.40 -2.94 15.44
N GLY A 253 -14.43 -3.42 14.73
CA GLY A 253 -14.86 -4.83 14.76
C GLY A 253 -13.92 -5.80 14.04
N THR A 254 -12.89 -5.34 13.36
CA THR A 254 -12.00 -6.15 12.50
C THR A 254 -10.67 -6.54 13.16
N GLY A 255 -10.50 -6.24 14.45
CA GLY A 255 -9.25 -6.41 15.19
C GLY A 255 -8.74 -7.85 15.33
N PHE A 256 -9.50 -8.85 14.91
CA PHE A 256 -9.11 -10.27 14.96
C PHE A 256 -8.75 -10.86 13.58
N ILE A 257 -8.71 -10.01 12.51
CA ILE A 257 -8.27 -10.40 11.18
C ILE A 257 -6.80 -10.03 11.06
N SER A 258 -5.91 -11.02 11.00
CA SER A 258 -4.46 -10.79 10.91
C SER A 258 -3.74 -11.96 10.25
N GLY A 259 -2.78 -11.67 9.39
CA GLY A 259 -1.97 -12.66 8.66
C GLY A 259 -2.58 -13.14 7.34
N GLU A 260 -3.71 -12.57 6.92
CA GLU A 260 -4.49 -13.03 5.77
C GLU A 260 -4.15 -12.29 4.47
N VAL A 261 -4.46 -12.96 3.36
CA VAL A 261 -4.54 -12.36 2.03
C VAL A 261 -6.02 -12.20 1.68
N ILE A 262 -6.51 -10.98 1.82
CA ILE A 262 -7.93 -10.64 1.65
C ILE A 262 -8.18 -10.25 0.19
N GLY A 263 -9.04 -10.99 -0.51
CA GLY A 263 -9.44 -10.70 -1.88
C GLY A 263 -10.43 -9.53 -1.94
N VAL A 264 -10.15 -8.56 -2.81
CA VAL A 264 -11.05 -7.46 -3.17
C VAL A 264 -11.11 -7.43 -4.70
N ASP A 265 -11.81 -8.39 -5.28
CA ASP A 265 -11.73 -8.71 -6.71
C ASP A 265 -13.08 -9.14 -7.32
N GLY A 266 -14.19 -9.04 -6.57
CA GLY A 266 -15.50 -9.46 -7.05
C GLY A 266 -15.61 -10.95 -7.39
N GLY A 267 -14.69 -11.79 -6.92
CA GLY A 267 -14.63 -13.23 -7.24
C GLY A 267 -13.76 -13.56 -8.45
N GLU A 268 -13.05 -12.60 -9.04
CA GLU A 268 -12.18 -12.81 -10.21
C GLU A 268 -11.15 -13.93 -9.98
N TYR A 269 -10.56 -13.99 -8.79
CA TYR A 269 -9.53 -14.98 -8.47
C TYR A 269 -10.05 -16.43 -8.41
N VAL A 270 -11.29 -16.65 -7.96
CA VAL A 270 -11.85 -17.99 -7.75
C VAL A 270 -12.50 -18.58 -9.00
N THR A 271 -12.74 -17.81 -10.05
CA THR A 271 -13.39 -18.27 -11.28
C THR A 271 -12.48 -19.06 -12.23
N GLY A 272 -11.22 -19.27 -11.87
CA GLY A 272 -10.30 -20.03 -12.70
C GLY A 272 -9.65 -19.20 -13.83
N SER A 273 -8.78 -19.84 -14.59
CA SER A 273 -8.13 -19.28 -15.78
C SER A 273 -8.91 -19.67 -17.03
#